data_a36029522b0da2a74d14897c70505df5
#
_entry.id   a36029522b0da2a74d14897c70505df5
#
_cell.length_a   1.000
_cell.length_b   1.000
_cell.length_c   1.000
_cell.angle_alpha   90.00
_cell.angle_beta   90.00
_cell.angle_gamma   90.00
#
_symmetry.space_group_name_H-M   'P 1'
#
loop_
_entity.id
_entity.type
_entity.pdbx_description
1 polymer ?
#
loop_
_entity_poly.entity_id
_entity_poly.type
_entity_poly.pdbx_seq_one_letter_code
_entity_poly.pdbx_strand_id
1 'polypeptide(L)'
;GIEPSFPIKHNVTRKKQFDEPDNEEEVLKVEKAFKVNYFLVVVDIAKVSLTTRFKELKVFKNIFGFLLSSKDMKLLNDVELRKCCAKFVETFSRNGSCDVELDDLFSELRLLQMTLPESDLPLHAMEIFEFVRDIDCFPNVLIAYRILFTVPMTVASAERSFSKLKLLKNYLRSTMSQERLNGLATYVLRKISWMK
;
A
#
# COMPACT_ATOMS: atom_id res chain seq x y z
N GLY A 1 36.84 -4.05 -14.74
CA GLY A 1 35.66 -3.21 -14.67
C GLY A 1 35.70 -2.20 -15.80
N ILE A 2 34.63 -2.13 -16.58
CA ILE A 2 34.49 -1.12 -17.67
C ILE A 2 33.96 0.13 -16.96
N GLU A 3 34.72 1.22 -17.00
CA GLU A 3 34.23 2.52 -16.53
C GLU A 3 33.11 3.01 -17.47
N PRO A 4 31.96 3.35 -16.96
CA PRO A 4 30.87 3.87 -17.78
C PRO A 4 31.25 5.28 -18.28
N SER A 5 31.41 5.44 -19.58
CA SER A 5 31.62 6.74 -20.21
C SER A 5 30.41 7.14 -21.06
N PHE A 6 30.02 8.43 -20.99
CA PHE A 6 28.96 8.94 -21.83
C PHE A 6 29.44 9.07 -23.27
N PRO A 7 28.67 8.63 -24.26
CA PRO A 7 29.06 8.81 -25.66
C PRO A 7 29.18 10.31 -26.02
N ILE A 8 30.28 10.68 -26.64
CA ILE A 8 30.49 12.02 -27.13
C ILE A 8 29.54 12.22 -28.31
N LYS A 9 28.46 12.95 -28.11
CA LYS A 9 27.58 13.35 -29.22
C LYS A 9 28.29 14.44 -30.03
N HIS A 10 28.55 14.17 -31.29
CA HIS A 10 29.00 15.23 -32.21
C HIS A 10 27.88 16.27 -32.30
N ASN A 11 28.21 17.51 -31.91
CA ASN A 11 27.33 18.65 -32.14
C ASN A 11 27.17 18.86 -33.63
N VAL A 12 26.01 18.59 -34.17
CA VAL A 12 25.65 19.02 -35.51
C VAL A 12 25.40 20.53 -35.42
N THR A 13 26.40 21.32 -35.71
CA THR A 13 26.24 22.77 -35.83
C THR A 13 25.37 23.06 -37.03
N ARG A 14 24.14 23.50 -36.79
CA ARG A 14 23.25 24.04 -37.81
C ARG A 14 23.92 25.30 -38.38
N LYS A 15 24.07 25.40 -39.71
CA LYS A 15 24.53 26.65 -40.35
C LYS A 15 23.49 27.73 -40.03
N LYS A 16 23.91 28.75 -39.25
CA LYS A 16 23.09 29.93 -38.98
C LYS A 16 22.80 30.71 -40.26
N GLN A 17 21.57 31.18 -40.41
CA GLN A 17 21.20 32.16 -41.41
C GLN A 17 21.58 33.56 -40.89
N PHE A 18 21.90 34.50 -41.80
CA PHE A 18 22.60 35.75 -41.52
C PHE A 18 21.89 36.74 -40.56
N ASP A 19 20.60 36.50 -40.24
CA ASP A 19 19.75 37.35 -39.40
C ASP A 19 19.32 36.71 -38.06
N GLU A 20 19.89 35.59 -37.64
CA GLU A 20 19.56 35.01 -36.33
C GLU A 20 20.38 35.66 -35.22
N PRO A 21 19.73 36.22 -34.15
CA PRO A 21 20.46 36.77 -33.02
C PRO A 21 21.30 35.67 -32.36
N ASP A 22 22.50 36.06 -31.89
CA ASP A 22 23.37 35.18 -31.12
C ASP A 22 22.72 34.79 -29.77
N ASN A 23 21.79 33.88 -29.78
CA ASN A 23 21.45 33.15 -28.61
C ASN A 23 22.57 32.13 -28.39
N GLU A 24 23.49 32.46 -27.52
CA GLU A 24 24.38 31.48 -26.88
C GLU A 24 23.50 30.53 -26.07
N GLU A 25 22.82 29.60 -26.73
CA GLU A 25 22.35 28.40 -26.07
C GLU A 25 23.59 27.68 -25.56
N GLU A 26 23.87 27.86 -24.27
CA GLU A 26 24.87 27.05 -23.57
C GLU A 26 24.55 25.59 -23.89
N VAL A 27 25.37 25.00 -24.78
CA VAL A 27 25.29 23.58 -25.09
C VAL A 27 25.59 22.85 -23.79
N LEU A 28 24.53 22.52 -23.08
CA LEU A 28 24.60 21.73 -21.85
C LEU A 28 25.47 20.51 -22.17
N LYS A 29 26.55 20.32 -21.43
CA LYS A 29 27.37 19.11 -21.56
C LYS A 29 26.46 17.91 -21.51
N VAL A 30 26.71 16.89 -22.33
CA VAL A 30 25.83 15.68 -22.45
C VAL A 30 25.44 15.11 -21.10
N GLU A 31 26.36 15.15 -20.14
CA GLU A 31 26.13 14.72 -18.74
C GLU A 31 25.08 15.59 -18.04
N LYS A 32 25.16 16.92 -18.14
CA LYS A 32 24.17 17.82 -17.56
C LYS A 32 22.78 17.64 -18.20
N ALA A 33 22.75 17.49 -19.52
CA ALA A 33 21.51 17.23 -20.25
C ALA A 33 20.86 15.89 -19.83
N PHE A 34 21.66 14.84 -19.69
CA PHE A 34 21.17 13.55 -19.18
C PHE A 34 20.64 13.68 -17.73
N LYS A 35 21.40 14.35 -16.87
CA LYS A 35 21.01 14.58 -15.48
C LYS A 35 19.66 15.29 -15.39
N VAL A 36 19.45 16.36 -16.14
CA VAL A 36 18.23 17.18 -16.06
C VAL A 36 17.06 16.49 -16.78
N ASN A 37 17.27 15.96 -17.98
CA ASN A 37 16.18 15.47 -18.82
C ASN A 37 15.73 14.05 -18.50
N TYR A 38 16.58 13.26 -17.84
CA TYR A 38 16.27 11.86 -17.54
C TYR A 38 16.38 11.53 -16.05
N PHE A 39 17.55 11.75 -15.46
CA PHE A 39 17.80 11.31 -14.09
C PHE A 39 16.90 12.03 -13.08
N LEU A 40 16.86 13.36 -13.11
CA LEU A 40 16.03 14.13 -12.18
C LEU A 40 14.54 13.88 -12.40
N VAL A 41 14.10 13.71 -13.64
CA VAL A 41 12.70 13.38 -13.97
C VAL A 41 12.31 12.03 -13.35
N VAL A 42 13.15 11.01 -13.48
CA VAL A 42 12.89 9.70 -12.87
C VAL A 42 12.86 9.78 -11.34
N VAL A 43 13.78 10.54 -10.75
CA VAL A 43 13.82 10.78 -9.29
C VAL A 43 12.57 11.51 -8.81
N ASP A 44 12.11 12.53 -9.53
CA ASP A 44 10.90 13.28 -9.17
C ASP A 44 9.64 12.42 -9.27
N ILE A 45 9.52 11.62 -10.32
CA ILE A 45 8.41 10.65 -10.46
C ILE A 45 8.42 9.65 -9.28
N ALA A 46 9.57 9.10 -8.95
CA ALA A 46 9.72 8.19 -7.82
C ALA A 46 9.33 8.86 -6.49
N LYS A 47 9.81 10.09 -6.26
CA LYS A 47 9.50 10.89 -5.07
C LYS A 47 8.01 11.17 -4.94
N VAL A 48 7.35 11.58 -6.02
CA VAL A 48 5.90 11.84 -6.04
C VAL A 48 5.13 10.55 -5.73
N SER A 49 5.49 9.44 -6.39
CA SER A 49 4.87 8.14 -6.17
C SER A 49 5.00 7.68 -4.71
N LEU A 50 6.20 7.76 -4.14
CA LEU A 50 6.44 7.41 -2.73
C LEU A 50 5.66 8.33 -1.79
N THR A 51 5.66 9.65 -2.04
CA THR A 51 4.93 10.60 -1.19
C THR A 51 3.44 10.31 -1.16
N THR A 52 2.84 9.96 -2.31
CA THR A 52 1.44 9.57 -2.41
C THR A 52 1.16 8.30 -1.60
N ARG A 53 1.97 7.26 -1.77
CA ARG A 53 1.85 6.01 -0.99
C ARG A 53 1.99 6.23 0.51
N PHE A 54 2.91 7.10 0.94
CA PHE A 54 3.04 7.43 2.37
C PHE A 54 1.84 8.21 2.92
N LYS A 55 1.18 9.05 2.11
CA LYS A 55 -0.07 9.71 2.51
C LYS A 55 -1.19 8.67 2.73
N GLU A 56 -1.34 7.73 1.81
CA GLU A 56 -2.32 6.65 1.94
C GLU A 56 -2.05 5.77 3.16
N LEU A 57 -0.78 5.42 3.40
CA LEU A 57 -0.37 4.65 4.57
C LEU A 57 -0.65 5.41 5.89
N LYS A 58 -0.49 6.74 5.91
CA LYS A 58 -0.87 7.55 7.08
C LYS A 58 -2.36 7.50 7.34
N VAL A 59 -3.19 7.59 6.30
CA VAL A 59 -4.65 7.46 6.44
C VAL A 59 -4.99 6.08 7.02
N PHE A 60 -4.41 5.02 6.47
CA PHE A 60 -4.58 3.65 6.97
C PHE A 60 -4.17 3.54 8.45
N LYS A 61 -2.97 4.01 8.81
CA LYS A 61 -2.49 3.99 10.21
C LYS A 61 -3.40 4.78 11.15
N ASN A 62 -3.97 5.87 10.67
CA ASN A 62 -4.91 6.67 11.45
C ASN A 62 -6.24 5.97 11.74
N ILE A 63 -6.65 5.01 10.90
CA ILE A 63 -7.90 4.26 11.06
C ILE A 63 -7.65 2.96 11.84
N PHE A 64 -6.58 2.23 11.49
CA PHE A 64 -6.33 0.88 11.97
C PHE A 64 -5.12 0.77 12.91
N GLY A 65 -4.37 1.86 13.15
CA GLY A 65 -3.10 1.82 13.87
C GLY A 65 -3.20 1.14 15.24
N PHE A 66 -4.29 1.33 15.93
CA PHE A 66 -4.55 0.74 17.25
C PHE A 66 -4.79 -0.79 17.23
N LEU A 67 -5.07 -1.37 16.06
CA LEU A 67 -5.28 -2.81 15.87
C LEU A 67 -4.03 -3.55 15.38
N LEU A 68 -2.96 -2.83 14.98
CA LEU A 68 -1.80 -3.44 14.32
C LEU A 68 -0.88 -4.20 15.27
N SER A 69 -0.80 -3.76 16.53
CA SER A 69 0.12 -4.30 17.51
C SER A 69 -0.45 -4.22 18.91
N SER A 70 -0.22 -5.24 19.73
CA SER A 70 -0.59 -5.25 21.15
C SER A 70 0.08 -4.12 21.93
N LYS A 71 1.29 -3.72 21.55
CA LYS A 71 2.01 -2.61 22.15
C LYS A 71 1.31 -1.28 21.89
N ASP A 72 0.98 -1.00 20.61
CA ASP A 72 0.30 0.23 20.24
C ASP A 72 -1.08 0.32 20.92
N MET A 73 -1.79 -0.80 20.99
CA MET A 73 -3.08 -0.91 21.68
C MET A 73 -2.94 -0.61 23.18
N LYS A 74 -1.99 -1.23 23.88
CA LYS A 74 -1.77 -1.06 25.34
C LYS A 74 -1.30 0.34 25.73
N LEU A 75 -0.65 1.08 24.84
CA LEU A 75 -0.17 2.44 25.08
C LEU A 75 -1.29 3.48 25.05
N LEU A 76 -2.45 3.18 24.48
CA LEU A 76 -3.56 4.12 24.38
C LEU A 76 -4.31 4.23 25.72
N ASN A 77 -4.52 5.47 26.16
CA ASN A 77 -5.42 5.73 27.26
C ASN A 77 -6.90 5.67 26.81
N ASP A 78 -7.83 5.66 27.75
CA ASP A 78 -9.28 5.53 27.47
C ASP A 78 -9.79 6.60 26.49
N VAL A 79 -9.31 7.83 26.60
CA VAL A 79 -9.73 8.95 25.73
C VAL A 79 -9.23 8.75 24.30
N GLU A 80 -7.98 8.33 24.14
CA GLU A 80 -7.38 8.07 22.86
C GLU A 80 -7.98 6.84 22.19
N LEU A 81 -8.19 5.77 22.96
CA LEU A 81 -8.83 4.56 22.48
C LEU A 81 -10.25 4.86 21.97
N ARG A 82 -11.04 5.62 22.74
CA ARG A 82 -12.38 6.02 22.32
C ARG A 82 -12.39 6.86 21.05
N LYS A 83 -11.41 7.76 20.87
CA LYS A 83 -11.23 8.53 19.63
C LYS A 83 -10.90 7.61 18.44
N CYS A 84 -10.07 6.60 18.64
CA CYS A 84 -9.75 5.63 17.58
C CYS A 84 -11.00 4.82 17.19
N CYS A 85 -11.78 4.34 18.16
CA CYS A 85 -13.03 3.64 17.91
C CYS A 85 -14.05 4.52 17.17
N ALA A 86 -14.23 5.78 17.62
CA ALA A 86 -15.15 6.72 16.96
C ALA A 86 -14.78 6.94 15.50
N LYS A 87 -13.50 7.16 15.23
CA LYS A 87 -13.01 7.33 13.87
C LYS A 87 -13.18 6.07 13.00
N PHE A 88 -12.98 4.90 13.59
CA PHE A 88 -13.21 3.62 12.92
C PHE A 88 -14.68 3.47 12.53
N VAL A 89 -15.60 3.63 13.48
CA VAL A 89 -17.05 3.52 13.28
C VAL A 89 -17.52 4.57 12.25
N GLU A 90 -17.08 5.83 12.35
CA GLU A 90 -17.39 6.89 11.39
C GLU A 90 -16.96 6.52 9.96
N THR A 91 -15.75 5.95 9.82
CA THR A 91 -15.19 5.57 8.50
C THR A 91 -16.00 4.45 7.84
N PHE A 92 -16.52 3.50 8.62
CA PHE A 92 -17.22 2.32 8.11
C PHE A 92 -18.74 2.41 8.24
N SER A 93 -19.28 3.50 8.78
CA SER A 93 -20.72 3.76 8.81
C SER A 93 -21.24 4.10 7.41
N ARG A 94 -22.33 3.43 7.01
CA ARG A 94 -23.06 3.71 5.76
C ARG A 94 -24.52 3.94 6.08
N ASN A 95 -25.09 5.04 5.59
CA ASN A 95 -26.51 5.38 5.79
C ASN A 95 -26.95 5.38 7.26
N GLY A 96 -26.07 5.73 8.19
CA GLY A 96 -26.36 5.73 9.63
C GLY A 96 -26.33 4.36 10.30
N SER A 97 -25.96 3.30 9.57
CA SER A 97 -25.74 1.94 10.13
C SER A 97 -24.27 1.55 10.04
N CYS A 98 -23.76 0.92 11.09
CA CYS A 98 -22.45 0.33 11.15
C CYS A 98 -22.57 -1.09 11.70
N ASP A 99 -21.73 -2.02 11.21
CA ASP A 99 -21.70 -3.41 11.71
C ASP A 99 -21.09 -3.51 13.13
N VAL A 100 -20.51 -2.40 13.62
CA VAL A 100 -19.83 -2.31 14.90
C VAL A 100 -20.37 -1.11 15.67
N GLU A 101 -20.79 -1.31 16.89
CA GLU A 101 -21.23 -0.22 17.78
C GLU A 101 -20.03 0.36 18.54
N LEU A 102 -20.03 1.70 18.70
CA LEU A 102 -18.89 2.43 19.27
C LEU A 102 -18.61 2.02 20.72
N ASP A 103 -19.64 1.97 21.56
CA ASP A 103 -19.49 1.73 23.00
C ASP A 103 -19.13 0.26 23.27
N ASP A 104 -19.66 -0.66 22.48
CA ASP A 104 -19.33 -2.07 22.54
C ASP A 104 -17.88 -2.32 22.08
N LEU A 105 -17.48 -1.77 20.94
CA LEU A 105 -16.10 -1.88 20.46
C LEU A 105 -15.10 -1.32 21.48
N PHE A 106 -15.40 -0.16 22.06
CA PHE A 106 -14.55 0.46 23.08
C PHE A 106 -14.41 -0.43 24.32
N SER A 107 -15.54 -0.97 24.81
CA SER A 107 -15.57 -1.82 26.01
C SER A 107 -14.83 -3.14 25.78
N GLU A 108 -15.02 -3.76 24.64
CA GLU A 108 -14.32 -4.99 24.24
C GLU A 108 -12.80 -4.75 24.10
N LEU A 109 -12.37 -3.67 23.46
CA LEU A 109 -10.95 -3.34 23.30
C LEU A 109 -10.28 -3.02 24.64
N ARG A 110 -10.99 -2.38 25.56
CA ARG A 110 -10.47 -2.12 26.91
C ARG A 110 -10.26 -3.41 27.68
N LEU A 111 -11.23 -4.34 27.61
CA LEU A 111 -11.05 -5.68 28.18
C LEU A 111 -9.91 -6.43 27.52
N LEU A 112 -9.79 -6.34 26.19
CA LEU A 112 -8.72 -6.98 25.45
C LEU A 112 -7.34 -6.45 25.85
N GLN A 113 -7.18 -5.13 26.10
CA GLN A 113 -5.94 -4.55 26.62
C GLN A 113 -5.47 -5.23 27.92
N MET A 114 -6.42 -5.57 28.80
CA MET A 114 -6.13 -6.22 30.07
C MET A 114 -5.90 -7.72 29.93
N THR A 115 -6.52 -8.37 28.95
CA THR A 115 -6.48 -9.82 28.76
C THR A 115 -5.28 -10.28 27.93
N LEU A 116 -4.75 -9.40 27.05
CA LEU A 116 -3.60 -9.72 26.23
C LEU A 116 -2.37 -10.04 27.09
N PRO A 117 -1.67 -11.16 26.81
CA PRO A 117 -0.51 -11.58 27.59
C PRO A 117 0.60 -10.51 27.54
N GLU A 118 1.29 -10.38 28.66
CA GLU A 118 2.54 -9.61 28.72
C GLU A 118 3.65 -10.48 28.18
N SER A 119 4.07 -10.21 26.96
CA SER A 119 5.21 -10.87 26.32
C SER A 119 6.27 -9.85 25.95
N ASP A 120 7.55 -10.28 25.95
CA ASP A 120 8.67 -9.41 25.55
C ASP A 120 8.54 -8.93 24.11
N LEU A 121 7.88 -9.71 23.26
CA LEU A 121 7.58 -9.35 21.86
C LEU A 121 6.12 -8.94 21.73
N PRO A 122 5.85 -7.79 21.09
CA PRO A 122 4.47 -7.37 20.84
C PRO A 122 3.79 -8.31 19.85
N LEU A 123 2.57 -8.74 20.17
CA LEU A 123 1.74 -9.50 19.24
C LEU A 123 1.36 -8.64 18.04
N HIS A 124 1.44 -9.21 16.85
CA HIS A 124 0.98 -8.58 15.61
C HIS A 124 -0.52 -8.82 15.39
N ALA A 125 -1.11 -8.07 14.48
CA ALA A 125 -2.55 -8.09 14.21
C ALA A 125 -3.13 -9.50 13.97
N MET A 126 -2.40 -10.39 13.29
CA MET A 126 -2.86 -11.77 13.04
C MET A 126 -2.91 -12.60 14.32
N GLU A 127 -1.89 -12.50 15.17
CA GLU A 127 -1.81 -13.22 16.44
C GLU A 127 -2.88 -12.74 17.42
N ILE A 128 -3.15 -11.42 17.44
CA ILE A 128 -4.25 -10.85 18.23
C ILE A 128 -5.61 -11.35 17.71
N PHE A 129 -5.78 -11.41 16.39
CA PHE A 129 -7.00 -11.92 15.79
C PHE A 129 -7.26 -13.39 16.14
N GLU A 130 -6.22 -14.25 16.10
CA GLU A 130 -6.32 -15.65 16.50
C GLU A 130 -6.67 -15.77 17.97
N PHE A 131 -6.03 -14.99 18.84
CA PHE A 131 -6.33 -14.93 20.26
C PHE A 131 -7.78 -14.52 20.54
N VAL A 132 -8.27 -13.46 19.88
CA VAL A 132 -9.64 -12.97 20.00
C VAL A 132 -10.65 -14.01 19.52
N ARG A 133 -10.37 -14.67 18.40
CA ARG A 133 -11.21 -15.73 17.84
C ARG A 133 -11.32 -16.93 18.79
N ASP A 134 -10.22 -17.34 19.42
CA ASP A 134 -10.17 -18.53 20.27
C ASP A 134 -10.89 -18.30 21.62
N ILE A 135 -10.95 -17.06 22.09
CA ILE A 135 -11.70 -16.68 23.31
C ILE A 135 -13.20 -16.54 23.03
N ASP A 136 -13.60 -16.12 21.83
CA ASP A 136 -15.00 -15.94 21.37
C ASP A 136 -15.85 -15.01 22.25
N CYS A 137 -15.22 -14.02 22.91
CA CYS A 137 -15.90 -13.07 23.79
C CYS A 137 -15.91 -11.62 23.25
N PHE A 138 -15.34 -11.37 22.06
CA PHE A 138 -15.11 -10.05 21.50
C PHE A 138 -15.68 -9.92 20.08
N PRO A 139 -17.01 -9.94 19.89
CA PRO A 139 -17.61 -9.97 18.56
C PRO A 139 -17.32 -8.72 17.74
N ASN A 140 -17.36 -7.52 18.32
CA ASN A 140 -17.10 -6.26 17.61
C ASN A 140 -15.61 -6.13 17.23
N VAL A 141 -14.70 -6.52 18.11
CA VAL A 141 -13.28 -6.59 17.82
C VAL A 141 -12.99 -7.58 16.69
N LEU A 142 -13.64 -8.74 16.68
CA LEU A 142 -13.51 -9.73 15.62
C LEU A 142 -13.94 -9.16 14.25
N ILE A 143 -15.05 -8.41 14.22
CA ILE A 143 -15.51 -7.71 13.01
C ILE A 143 -14.48 -6.66 12.59
N ALA A 144 -13.95 -5.86 13.52
CA ALA A 144 -12.94 -4.85 13.22
C ALA A 144 -11.68 -5.47 12.62
N TYR A 145 -11.20 -6.61 13.11
CA TYR A 145 -10.07 -7.33 12.50
C TYR A 145 -10.42 -7.93 11.14
N ARG A 146 -11.62 -8.43 10.93
CA ARG A 146 -12.07 -8.88 9.60
C ARG A 146 -12.05 -7.75 8.60
N ILE A 147 -12.53 -6.56 8.98
CA ILE A 147 -12.45 -5.37 8.14
C ILE A 147 -10.99 -5.02 7.84
N LEU A 148 -10.13 -4.97 8.86
CA LEU A 148 -8.69 -4.73 8.71
C LEU A 148 -8.06 -5.64 7.65
N PHE A 149 -8.35 -6.94 7.69
CA PHE A 149 -7.76 -7.92 6.77
C PHE A 149 -8.36 -7.91 5.36
N THR A 150 -9.49 -7.24 5.13
CA THR A 150 -10.01 -7.03 3.77
C THR A 150 -9.29 -5.89 3.04
N VAL A 151 -8.64 -4.98 3.79
CA VAL A 151 -7.91 -3.87 3.18
C VAL A 151 -6.60 -4.36 2.56
N PRO A 152 -6.39 -4.21 1.25
CA PRO A 152 -5.19 -4.69 0.58
C PRO A 152 -3.97 -3.86 1.02
N MET A 153 -3.21 -4.37 1.98
CA MET A 153 -2.01 -3.72 2.51
C MET A 153 -0.81 -3.73 1.56
N THR A 154 -0.76 -4.66 0.63
CA THR A 154 0.39 -4.82 -0.26
C THR A 154 -0.01 -4.72 -1.71
N VAL A 155 0.31 -3.60 -2.33
CA VAL A 155 0.26 -3.42 -3.78
C VAL A 155 1.07 -4.52 -4.49
N ALA A 156 2.19 -4.97 -3.88
CA ALA A 156 3.04 -6.02 -4.43
C ALA A 156 2.31 -7.36 -4.65
N SER A 157 1.43 -7.78 -3.75
CA SER A 157 0.63 -9.00 -3.93
C SER A 157 -0.42 -8.81 -5.02
N ALA A 158 -1.07 -7.64 -5.08
CA ALA A 158 -2.01 -7.31 -6.14
C ALA A 158 -1.29 -7.21 -7.49
N GLU A 159 -0.15 -6.54 -7.58
CA GLU A 159 0.67 -6.43 -8.80
C GLU A 159 1.12 -7.81 -9.31
N ARG A 160 1.56 -8.70 -8.42
CA ARG A 160 1.88 -10.10 -8.79
C ARG A 160 0.67 -10.85 -9.33
N SER A 161 -0.48 -10.66 -8.71
CA SER A 161 -1.74 -11.28 -9.14
C SER A 161 -2.17 -10.75 -10.51
N PHE A 162 -2.12 -9.43 -10.72
CA PHE A 162 -2.43 -8.82 -12.01
C PHE A 162 -1.42 -9.19 -13.10
N SER A 163 -0.13 -9.31 -12.78
CA SER A 163 0.89 -9.80 -13.72
C SER A 163 0.59 -11.22 -14.18
N LYS A 164 0.15 -12.10 -13.27
CA LYS A 164 -0.27 -13.47 -13.63
C LYS A 164 -1.57 -13.48 -14.42
N LEU A 165 -2.53 -12.63 -14.04
CA LEU A 165 -3.76 -12.47 -14.80
C LEU A 165 -3.50 -12.00 -16.24
N LYS A 166 -2.54 -11.09 -16.44
CA LYS A 166 -2.09 -10.63 -17.75
C LYS A 166 -1.55 -11.78 -18.61
N LEU A 167 -0.80 -12.74 -18.02
CA LEU A 167 -0.32 -13.92 -18.70
C LEU A 167 -1.46 -14.88 -19.11
N LEU A 168 -2.51 -14.98 -18.28
CA LEU A 168 -3.70 -15.77 -18.61
C LEU A 168 -4.54 -15.10 -19.70
N LYS A 169 -4.65 -13.78 -19.67
CA LYS A 169 -5.41 -12.95 -20.60
C LYS A 169 -4.49 -12.40 -21.70
N ASN A 170 -3.82 -13.31 -22.42
CA ASN A 170 -3.02 -12.91 -23.57
C ASN A 170 -3.90 -12.71 -24.82
N TYR A 171 -3.30 -12.21 -25.90
CA TYR A 171 -3.99 -11.93 -27.17
C TYR A 171 -4.77 -13.13 -27.72
N LEU A 172 -4.24 -14.35 -27.59
CA LEU A 172 -4.85 -15.59 -28.07
C LEU A 172 -6.07 -16.04 -27.24
N ARG A 173 -6.29 -15.43 -26.07
CA ARG A 173 -7.38 -15.74 -25.13
C ARG A 173 -8.30 -14.55 -24.88
N SER A 174 -8.32 -13.58 -25.77
CA SER A 174 -9.14 -12.36 -25.65
C SER A 174 -10.65 -12.65 -25.63
N THR A 175 -11.08 -13.76 -26.25
CA THR A 175 -12.49 -14.22 -26.35
C THR A 175 -12.94 -15.09 -25.17
N MET A 176 -12.09 -15.29 -24.17
CA MET A 176 -12.45 -16.12 -23.01
C MET A 176 -13.57 -15.50 -22.18
N SER A 177 -14.59 -16.31 -21.83
CA SER A 177 -15.66 -15.85 -20.94
C SER A 177 -15.12 -15.48 -19.56
N GLN A 178 -15.79 -14.54 -18.89
CA GLN A 178 -15.41 -14.06 -17.55
C GLN A 178 -15.39 -15.20 -16.53
N GLU A 179 -16.32 -16.11 -16.59
CA GLU A 179 -16.42 -17.26 -15.68
C GLU A 179 -15.20 -18.18 -15.81
N ARG A 180 -14.80 -18.51 -17.03
CA ARG A 180 -13.61 -19.33 -17.29
C ARG A 180 -12.32 -18.61 -16.87
N LEU A 181 -12.25 -17.29 -17.09
CA LEU A 181 -11.12 -16.48 -16.63
C LEU A 181 -11.01 -16.49 -15.12
N ASN A 182 -12.12 -16.33 -14.39
CA ASN A 182 -12.16 -16.37 -12.94
C ASN A 182 -11.72 -17.73 -12.39
N GLY A 183 -12.19 -18.84 -12.98
CA GLY A 183 -11.78 -20.18 -12.58
C GLY A 183 -10.28 -20.41 -12.74
N LEU A 184 -9.71 -20.04 -13.89
CA LEU A 184 -8.27 -20.15 -14.14
C LEU A 184 -7.44 -19.22 -13.24
N ALA A 185 -7.90 -17.99 -13.02
CA ALA A 185 -7.23 -17.03 -12.14
C ALA A 185 -7.18 -17.57 -10.69
N THR A 186 -8.30 -18.08 -10.19
CA THR A 186 -8.38 -18.68 -8.85
C THR A 186 -7.43 -19.86 -8.69
N TYR A 187 -7.35 -20.75 -9.68
CA TYR A 187 -6.43 -21.88 -9.68
C TYR A 187 -4.96 -21.44 -9.62
N VAL A 188 -4.56 -20.48 -10.47
CA VAL A 188 -3.17 -19.98 -10.53
C VAL A 188 -2.79 -19.24 -9.27
N LEU A 189 -3.69 -18.44 -8.70
CA LEU A 189 -3.43 -17.68 -7.47
C LEU A 189 -3.35 -18.60 -6.24
N ARG A 190 -4.19 -19.61 -6.13
CA ARG A 190 -4.12 -20.64 -5.08
C ARG A 190 -2.81 -21.42 -5.13
N LYS A 191 -2.36 -21.86 -6.31
CA LYS A 191 -1.11 -22.60 -6.46
C LYS A 191 0.10 -21.82 -5.92
N ILE A 192 0.10 -20.49 -6.00
CA ILE A 192 1.16 -19.62 -5.47
C ILE A 192 1.12 -19.58 -3.94
N SER A 193 -0.06 -19.63 -3.33
CA SER A 193 -0.23 -19.64 -1.87
C SER A 193 0.26 -20.91 -1.20
N TRP A 194 0.25 -22.05 -1.92
CA TRP A 194 0.68 -23.36 -1.40
C TRP A 194 2.20 -23.62 -1.58
N MET A 195 2.91 -22.77 -2.31
CA MET A 195 4.35 -22.89 -2.57
C MET A 195 5.20 -22.00 -1.64
N LYS A 196 4.62 -21.42 -0.62
CA LYS A 196 5.30 -20.70 0.46
C LYS A 196 5.18 -21.49 1.76
#